data_ef6cc207dae6abd7e1a4fea30ec9f2cc
#
_entry.id   ef6cc207dae6abd7e1a4fea30ec9f2cc
#
_cell.length_a   1.000
_cell.length_b   1.000
_cell.length_c   1.000
_cell.angle_alpha   90.00
_cell.angle_beta   90.00
_cell.angle_gamma   90.00
#
_symmetry.space_group_name_H-M   'P 1'
#
loop_
_entity.id
_entity.type
_entity.pdbx_description
1 polymer ?
#
loop_
_entity_poly.entity_id
_entity_poly.type
_entity_poly.pdbx_seq_one_letter_code
_entity_poly.pdbx_strand_id
1 'polypeptide(L)'
;MHFWLPLVVLLGLWAAVGQAAPLNIKLVSVGSLPSPLLSFFQEGLARELGAEVQVGENLLLPASCSEGRRQYPGEPFLQALAAARTPEDEVVLGVTGVDLYVPGLNFVFGLADPRSRCAVISLARLYPEFYGQPRDPGRFKERALKEATHELGHLWGLGHCPDPACIMFFSNTLTDTDRKGPGFCARCGELLRKQR
;
A
#
# COMPACT_ATOMS: atom_id res chain seq x y z
N MET A 1 -57.65 44.03 -19.16
CA MET A 1 -57.35 43.10 -18.04
C MET A 1 -56.15 42.27 -18.43
N HIS A 2 -54.92 42.60 -17.91
CA HIS A 2 -53.69 41.89 -18.21
C HIS A 2 -53.37 41.08 -16.99
N PHE A 3 -53.44 39.74 -17.10
CA PHE A 3 -53.01 38.80 -16.08
C PHE A 3 -51.49 38.59 -16.17
N TRP A 4 -50.76 39.02 -15.19
CA TRP A 4 -49.36 38.70 -15.01
C TRP A 4 -49.26 37.40 -14.22
N LEU A 5 -48.70 36.34 -14.81
CA LEU A 5 -48.32 35.11 -14.13
C LEU A 5 -46.89 35.29 -13.56
N PRO A 6 -46.67 35.02 -12.29
CA PRO A 6 -45.31 35.06 -11.75
C PRO A 6 -44.52 33.84 -12.21
N LEU A 7 -43.32 34.10 -12.75
CA LEU A 7 -42.33 33.09 -13.10
C LEU A 7 -41.71 32.56 -11.81
N VAL A 8 -42.06 31.31 -11.41
CA VAL A 8 -41.42 30.61 -10.28
C VAL A 8 -40.09 30.04 -10.76
N VAL A 9 -38.99 30.69 -10.39
CA VAL A 9 -37.64 30.16 -10.61
C VAL A 9 -37.36 29.12 -9.52
N LEU A 10 -37.46 27.86 -9.88
CA LEU A 10 -36.98 26.75 -9.03
C LEU A 10 -35.45 26.74 -9.03
N LEU A 11 -34.83 27.34 -8.00
CA LEU A 11 -33.41 27.16 -7.69
C LEU A 11 -33.20 25.71 -7.22
N GLY A 12 -32.75 24.86 -8.13
CA GLY A 12 -32.31 23.52 -7.81
C GLY A 12 -31.09 23.58 -6.90
N LEU A 13 -31.28 23.22 -5.63
CA LEU A 13 -30.17 22.92 -4.70
C LEU A 13 -29.47 21.65 -5.19
N TRP A 14 -28.40 21.85 -5.93
CA TRP A 14 -27.44 20.77 -6.18
C TRP A 14 -26.73 20.48 -4.84
N ALA A 15 -27.17 19.44 -4.15
CA ALA A 15 -26.42 18.88 -3.03
C ALA A 15 -25.07 18.40 -3.61
N ALA A 16 -24.00 19.10 -3.27
CA ALA A 16 -22.65 18.61 -3.52
C ALA A 16 -22.50 17.31 -2.73
N VAL A 17 -22.52 16.18 -3.41
CA VAL A 17 -22.11 14.90 -2.84
C VAL A 17 -20.65 15.10 -2.46
N GLY A 18 -20.39 15.25 -1.16
CA GLY A 18 -19.04 15.40 -0.63
C GLY A 18 -18.21 14.20 -1.08
N GLN A 19 -17.31 14.40 -2.01
CA GLN A 19 -16.30 13.40 -2.35
C GLN A 19 -15.38 13.29 -1.14
N ALA A 20 -15.20 12.07 -0.63
CA ALA A 20 -14.20 11.82 0.40
C ALA A 20 -12.84 12.33 -0.11
N ALA A 21 -12.07 12.97 0.77
CA ALA A 21 -10.74 13.44 0.42
C ALA A 21 -9.89 12.26 -0.12
N PRO A 22 -9.05 12.49 -1.13
CA PRO A 22 -8.18 11.45 -1.65
C PRO A 22 -7.26 10.93 -0.56
N LEU A 23 -6.90 9.65 -0.63
CA LEU A 23 -5.90 9.05 0.25
C LEU A 23 -4.53 9.64 -0.09
N ASN A 24 -3.80 10.10 0.91
CA ASN A 24 -2.44 10.62 0.73
C ASN A 24 -1.41 9.58 1.16
N ILE A 25 -0.60 9.14 0.22
CA ILE A 25 0.45 8.13 0.44
C ILE A 25 1.81 8.77 0.14
N LYS A 26 2.70 8.77 1.12
CA LYS A 26 4.11 9.05 0.89
C LYS A 26 4.84 7.74 0.59
N LEU A 27 5.38 7.62 -0.61
CA LEU A 27 6.15 6.46 -1.07
C LEU A 27 7.64 6.73 -0.87
N VAL A 28 8.32 5.87 -0.13
CA VAL A 28 9.72 6.04 0.25
C VAL A 28 10.53 4.80 -0.14
N SER A 29 11.62 4.96 -0.89
CA SER A 29 12.59 3.87 -1.05
C SER A 29 13.47 3.77 0.18
N VAL A 30 13.71 2.53 0.66
CA VAL A 30 14.66 2.25 1.74
C VAL A 30 15.77 1.38 1.19
N GLY A 31 16.97 1.97 1.06
CA GLY A 31 18.05 1.42 0.27
C GLY A 31 17.95 1.82 -1.21
N SER A 32 18.83 1.27 -2.03
CA SER A 32 18.89 1.62 -3.46
C SER A 32 17.83 0.88 -4.26
N LEU A 33 16.90 1.60 -4.87
CA LEU A 33 15.92 1.08 -5.82
C LEU A 33 16.02 1.82 -7.16
N PRO A 34 15.80 1.13 -8.30
CA PRO A 34 15.72 1.78 -9.60
C PRO A 34 14.56 2.79 -9.65
N SER A 35 14.82 4.03 -10.14
CA SER A 35 13.79 5.06 -10.27
C SER A 35 12.52 4.63 -11.02
N PRO A 36 12.59 3.84 -12.12
CA PRO A 36 11.39 3.35 -12.81
C PRO A 36 10.47 2.50 -11.94
N LEU A 37 11.00 1.91 -10.87
CA LEU A 37 10.19 1.09 -9.96
C LEU A 37 9.35 1.96 -9.02
N LEU A 38 9.88 3.09 -8.54
CA LEU A 38 9.11 4.04 -7.74
C LEU A 38 7.98 4.68 -8.56
N SER A 39 8.24 5.06 -9.81
CA SER A 39 7.21 5.57 -10.72
C SER A 39 6.12 4.52 -10.96
N PHE A 40 6.48 3.24 -11.11
CA PHE A 40 5.53 2.15 -11.24
C PHE A 40 4.60 2.05 -10.02
N PHE A 41 5.13 2.11 -8.79
CA PHE A 41 4.31 2.11 -7.57
C PHE A 41 3.43 3.35 -7.48
N GLN A 42 3.98 4.53 -7.76
CA GLN A 42 3.24 5.78 -7.73
C GLN A 42 2.01 5.73 -8.65
N GLU A 43 2.21 5.37 -9.91
CA GLU A 43 1.14 5.27 -10.89
C GLU A 43 0.15 4.13 -10.58
N GLY A 44 0.65 2.98 -10.14
CA GLY A 44 -0.15 1.82 -9.80
C GLY A 44 -1.06 2.06 -8.61
N LEU A 45 -0.52 2.57 -7.51
CA LEU A 45 -1.28 2.86 -6.30
C LEU A 45 -2.29 4.00 -6.53
N ALA A 46 -1.90 5.05 -7.26
CA ALA A 46 -2.81 6.13 -7.62
C ALA A 46 -4.02 5.60 -8.42
N ARG A 47 -3.78 4.75 -9.40
CA ARG A 47 -4.83 4.15 -10.24
C ARG A 47 -5.74 3.19 -9.47
N GLU A 48 -5.16 2.30 -8.64
CA GLU A 48 -5.93 1.24 -7.98
C GLU A 48 -6.69 1.73 -6.75
N LEU A 49 -6.16 2.73 -6.05
CA LEU A 49 -6.72 3.22 -4.80
C LEU A 49 -7.39 4.60 -4.93
N GLY A 50 -7.26 5.27 -6.06
CA GLY A 50 -7.69 6.66 -6.22
C GLY A 50 -6.93 7.59 -5.25
N ALA A 51 -5.66 7.28 -4.97
CA ALA A 51 -4.83 7.96 -3.99
C ALA A 51 -3.94 9.03 -4.63
N GLU A 52 -3.61 10.07 -3.88
CA GLU A 52 -2.47 10.94 -4.19
C GLU A 52 -1.19 10.29 -3.63
N VAL A 53 -0.23 10.00 -4.51
CA VAL A 53 1.00 9.32 -4.14
C VAL A 53 2.19 10.24 -4.40
N GLN A 54 2.86 10.64 -3.33
CA GLN A 54 4.05 11.49 -3.40
C GLN A 54 5.30 10.66 -3.12
N VAL A 55 6.33 10.81 -3.96
CA VAL A 55 7.62 10.14 -3.74
C VAL A 55 8.46 11.00 -2.79
N GLY A 56 8.81 10.42 -1.65
CA GLY A 56 9.68 11.03 -0.65
C GLY A 56 11.16 10.77 -0.91
N GLU A 57 12.00 11.30 -0.03
CA GLU A 57 13.45 11.08 -0.08
C GLU A 57 13.81 9.62 0.20
N ASN A 58 14.90 9.16 -0.44
CA ASN A 58 15.43 7.83 -0.19
C ASN A 58 16.04 7.74 1.22
N LEU A 59 15.67 6.70 1.97
CA LEU A 59 16.29 6.39 3.25
C LEU A 59 17.38 5.33 3.09
N LEU A 60 18.40 5.43 3.94
CA LEU A 60 19.43 4.41 4.01
C LEU A 60 18.87 3.13 4.64
N LEU A 61 19.47 1.99 4.31
CA LEU A 61 19.16 0.74 4.98
C LEU A 61 19.50 0.85 6.48
N PRO A 62 18.64 0.35 7.38
CA PRO A 62 18.99 0.22 8.78
C PRO A 62 20.27 -0.60 8.96
N ALA A 63 21.09 -0.25 9.96
CA ALA A 63 22.41 -0.88 10.20
C ALA A 63 22.31 -2.36 10.63
N SER A 64 21.14 -2.82 11.08
CA SER A 64 20.92 -4.17 11.60
C SER A 64 20.59 -5.16 10.48
N CYS A 65 21.61 -5.86 9.98
CA CYS A 65 21.42 -7.06 9.16
C CYS A 65 21.71 -8.30 10.01
N SER A 66 20.89 -9.33 9.93
CA SER A 66 21.17 -10.63 10.52
C SER A 66 22.15 -11.38 9.63
N GLU A 67 23.44 -11.41 10.00
CA GLU A 67 24.49 -12.03 9.21
C GLU A 67 24.20 -13.52 8.90
N GLY A 68 23.66 -14.26 9.87
CA GLY A 68 23.34 -15.68 9.70
C GLY A 68 22.17 -15.95 8.73
N ARG A 69 21.27 -14.98 8.53
CA ARG A 69 20.07 -15.12 7.68
C ARG A 69 20.20 -14.40 6.34
N ARG A 70 21.10 -13.46 6.22
CA ARG A 70 21.15 -12.48 5.10
C ARG A 70 19.83 -11.72 4.94
N GLN A 71 19.14 -11.48 6.04
CA GLN A 71 17.84 -10.80 6.10
C GLN A 71 17.95 -9.65 7.09
N TYR A 72 17.05 -8.68 6.92
CA TYR A 72 16.91 -7.56 7.84
C TYR A 72 15.67 -7.74 8.71
N PRO A 73 15.72 -7.41 10.01
CA PRO A 73 14.51 -7.30 10.82
C PRO A 73 13.65 -6.15 10.30
N GLY A 74 12.33 -6.36 10.22
CA GLY A 74 11.41 -5.36 9.65
C GLY A 74 11.18 -4.14 10.54
N GLU A 75 11.23 -4.31 11.86
CA GLU A 75 10.95 -3.24 12.84
C GLU A 75 11.82 -1.99 12.65
N PRO A 76 13.16 -2.05 12.43
CA PRO A 76 13.96 -0.87 12.18
C PRO A 76 13.57 -0.08 10.93
N PHE A 77 12.95 -0.73 9.93
CA PHE A 77 12.42 -0.04 8.75
C PHE A 77 11.21 0.81 9.12
N LEU A 78 10.28 0.27 9.92
CA LEU A 78 9.13 1.03 10.40
C LEU A 78 9.56 2.23 11.24
N GLN A 79 10.56 2.07 12.10
CA GLN A 79 11.13 3.15 12.91
C GLN A 79 11.76 4.24 12.04
N ALA A 80 12.53 3.88 11.01
CA ALA A 80 13.12 4.84 10.08
C ALA A 80 12.05 5.60 9.28
N LEU A 81 11.01 4.91 8.82
CA LEU A 81 9.88 5.51 8.12
C LEU A 81 9.08 6.46 9.03
N ALA A 82 8.85 6.05 10.29
CA ALA A 82 8.16 6.87 11.27
C ALA A 82 8.94 8.16 11.61
N ALA A 83 10.28 8.08 11.68
CA ALA A 83 11.13 9.24 11.89
C ALA A 83 11.14 10.21 10.69
N ALA A 84 10.94 9.70 9.47
CA ALA A 84 10.89 10.49 8.25
C ALA A 84 9.48 10.98 7.88
N ARG A 85 8.44 10.52 8.62
CA ARG A 85 7.06 10.92 8.42
C ARG A 85 6.83 12.33 8.95
N THR A 86 6.09 13.15 8.18
CA THR A 86 5.63 14.47 8.62
C THR A 86 4.14 14.43 9.01
N PRO A 87 3.63 15.45 9.74
CA PRO A 87 2.21 15.51 10.10
C PRO A 87 1.25 15.52 8.91
N GLU A 88 1.71 16.03 7.76
CA GLU A 88 0.94 16.12 6.51
C GLU A 88 0.81 14.76 5.80
N ASP A 89 1.72 13.82 6.11
CA ASP A 89 1.68 12.47 5.52
C ASP A 89 0.56 11.67 6.20
N GLU A 90 -0.45 11.25 5.44
CA GLU A 90 -1.50 10.38 5.97
C GLU A 90 -0.93 9.01 6.34
N VAL A 91 -0.27 8.37 5.37
CA VAL A 91 0.45 7.10 5.56
C VAL A 91 1.77 7.11 4.80
N VAL A 92 2.75 6.36 5.28
CA VAL A 92 4.05 6.19 4.63
C VAL A 92 4.24 4.73 4.24
N LEU A 93 4.50 4.48 2.96
CA LEU A 93 4.84 3.17 2.43
C LEU A 93 6.31 3.13 2.04
N GLY A 94 7.09 2.36 2.77
CA GLY A 94 8.47 2.02 2.43
C GLY A 94 8.54 0.87 1.44
N VAL A 95 9.44 0.95 0.48
CA VAL A 95 9.75 -0.14 -0.45
C VAL A 95 11.23 -0.44 -0.36
N THR A 96 11.60 -1.70 -0.19
CA THR A 96 13.00 -2.13 -0.11
C THR A 96 13.29 -3.36 -0.97
N GLY A 97 14.51 -3.45 -1.47
CA GLY A 97 14.98 -4.61 -2.23
C GLY A 97 15.53 -5.74 -1.37
N VAL A 98 15.73 -5.53 -0.06
CA VAL A 98 16.31 -6.53 0.84
C VAL A 98 15.25 -7.44 1.44
N ASP A 99 15.65 -8.67 1.79
CA ASP A 99 14.74 -9.66 2.38
C ASP A 99 14.47 -9.33 3.85
N LEU A 100 13.19 -9.34 4.25
CA LEU A 100 12.74 -8.98 5.58
C LEU A 100 12.25 -10.18 6.38
N TYR A 101 12.44 -10.12 7.70
CA TYR A 101 11.85 -11.06 8.64
C TYR A 101 11.30 -10.34 9.89
N VAL A 102 10.45 -11.04 10.62
CA VAL A 102 10.06 -10.68 11.99
C VAL A 102 10.31 -11.87 12.92
N PRO A 103 10.51 -11.67 14.24
CA PRO A 103 10.63 -12.77 15.18
C PRO A 103 9.46 -13.76 15.06
N GLY A 104 9.77 -15.05 15.00
CA GLY A 104 8.77 -16.11 14.85
C GLY A 104 8.40 -16.48 13.41
N LEU A 105 8.76 -15.68 12.41
CA LEU A 105 8.56 -15.99 10.99
C LEU A 105 9.88 -16.12 10.24
N ASN A 106 9.87 -16.94 9.20
CA ASN A 106 11.07 -17.13 8.37
C ASN A 106 11.32 -15.90 7.48
N PHE A 107 10.28 -15.24 7.03
CA PHE A 107 10.32 -14.01 6.23
C PHE A 107 8.94 -13.32 6.30
N VAL A 108 8.90 -12.08 5.82
CA VAL A 108 7.66 -11.36 5.54
C VAL A 108 7.77 -10.67 4.18
N PHE A 109 6.66 -10.62 3.43
CA PHE A 109 6.57 -9.80 2.21
C PHE A 109 6.40 -8.33 2.54
N GLY A 110 5.76 -8.03 3.67
CA GLY A 110 5.56 -6.69 4.19
C GLY A 110 5.30 -6.69 5.68
N LEU A 111 5.25 -5.51 6.24
CA LEU A 111 4.97 -5.25 7.65
C LEU A 111 4.35 -3.86 7.79
N ALA A 112 3.24 -3.76 8.52
CA ALA A 112 2.56 -2.50 8.79
C ALA A 112 2.42 -2.25 10.28
N ASP A 113 2.60 -0.99 10.68
CA ASP A 113 2.24 -0.50 12.01
C ASP A 113 1.24 0.64 11.89
N PRO A 114 -0.05 0.38 12.15
CA PRO A 114 -1.10 1.39 12.10
C PRO A 114 -0.90 2.55 13.10
N ARG A 115 -0.15 2.34 14.19
CA ARG A 115 0.10 3.38 15.19
C ARG A 115 1.03 4.45 14.66
N SER A 116 2.11 4.05 14.03
CA SER A 116 3.05 4.96 13.35
C SER A 116 2.56 5.40 11.97
N ARG A 117 1.50 4.76 11.43
CA ARG A 117 0.99 4.93 10.06
C ARG A 117 2.05 4.64 8.99
N CYS A 118 2.94 3.70 9.27
CA CYS A 118 4.03 3.31 8.39
C CYS A 118 3.94 1.83 8.05
N ALA A 119 4.22 1.51 6.80
CA ALA A 119 4.37 0.14 6.33
C ALA A 119 5.62 0.02 5.46
N VAL A 120 6.14 -1.19 5.34
CA VAL A 120 7.25 -1.51 4.44
C VAL A 120 6.95 -2.81 3.70
N ILE A 121 7.30 -2.86 2.41
CA ILE A 121 7.29 -4.09 1.62
C ILE A 121 8.70 -4.46 1.19
N SER A 122 8.97 -5.76 1.16
CA SER A 122 10.19 -6.35 0.63
C SER A 122 9.94 -6.88 -0.79
N LEU A 123 10.73 -6.45 -1.74
CA LEU A 123 10.68 -6.94 -3.11
C LEU A 123 11.45 -8.23 -3.31
N ALA A 124 12.36 -8.57 -2.38
CA ALA A 124 13.32 -9.67 -2.53
C ALA A 124 12.64 -10.99 -2.96
N ARG A 125 11.60 -11.39 -2.24
CA ARG A 125 10.89 -12.66 -2.47
C ARG A 125 9.72 -12.57 -3.45
N LEU A 126 9.47 -11.41 -4.04
CA LEU A 126 8.44 -11.24 -5.07
C LEU A 126 8.97 -11.54 -6.48
N TYR A 127 10.30 -11.49 -6.65
CA TYR A 127 10.96 -11.86 -7.90
C TYR A 127 10.86 -13.36 -8.16
N PRO A 128 10.41 -13.82 -9.35
CA PRO A 128 10.45 -15.23 -9.73
C PRO A 128 11.86 -15.82 -9.65
N GLU A 129 12.87 -15.02 -9.97
CA GLU A 129 14.28 -15.41 -9.97
C GLU A 129 14.79 -15.81 -8.56
N PHE A 130 14.18 -15.30 -7.50
CA PHE A 130 14.50 -15.70 -6.12
C PHE A 130 14.28 -17.22 -5.89
N TYR A 131 13.34 -17.80 -6.65
CA TYR A 131 12.98 -19.22 -6.60
C TYR A 131 13.55 -20.02 -7.77
N GLY A 132 14.55 -19.48 -8.49
CA GLY A 132 15.15 -20.13 -9.65
C GLY A 132 14.22 -20.19 -10.89
N GLN A 133 13.14 -19.40 -10.91
CA GLN A 133 12.24 -19.33 -12.05
C GLN A 133 12.71 -18.30 -13.08
N PRO A 134 12.30 -18.42 -14.35
CA PRO A 134 12.59 -17.42 -15.36
C PRO A 134 12.05 -16.03 -14.95
N ARG A 135 12.76 -14.99 -15.39
CA ARG A 135 12.36 -13.61 -15.17
C ARG A 135 10.99 -13.34 -15.77
N ASP A 136 10.10 -12.80 -14.95
CA ASP A 136 8.76 -12.35 -15.33
C ASP A 136 8.46 -10.98 -14.70
N PRO A 137 8.77 -9.87 -15.40
CA PRO A 137 8.52 -8.53 -14.89
C PRO A 137 7.04 -8.21 -14.67
N GLY A 138 6.14 -8.81 -15.42
CA GLY A 138 4.70 -8.63 -15.28
C GLY A 138 4.21 -9.20 -13.96
N ARG A 139 4.53 -10.47 -13.72
CA ARG A 139 4.20 -11.17 -12.48
C ARG A 139 4.83 -10.51 -11.24
N PHE A 140 6.10 -10.10 -11.34
CA PHE A 140 6.77 -9.35 -10.27
C PHE A 140 6.01 -8.08 -9.92
N LYS A 141 5.65 -7.27 -10.91
CA LYS A 141 4.92 -6.01 -10.71
C LYS A 141 3.55 -6.23 -10.10
N GLU A 142 2.82 -7.25 -10.56
CA GLU A 142 1.52 -7.60 -9.98
C GLU A 142 1.65 -7.96 -8.49
N ARG A 143 2.58 -8.84 -8.13
CA ARG A 143 2.86 -9.23 -6.74
C ARG A 143 3.23 -8.03 -5.88
N ALA A 144 4.13 -7.19 -6.38
CA ALA A 144 4.62 -6.02 -5.66
C ALA A 144 3.50 -5.02 -5.36
N LEU A 145 2.60 -4.78 -6.31
CA LEU A 145 1.46 -3.88 -6.10
C LEU A 145 0.41 -4.50 -5.17
N LYS A 146 0.19 -5.81 -5.24
CA LYS A 146 -0.67 -6.54 -4.30
C LYS A 146 -0.17 -6.42 -2.86
N GLU A 147 1.12 -6.62 -2.61
CA GLU A 147 1.69 -6.49 -1.27
C GLU A 147 1.64 -5.03 -0.78
N ALA A 148 1.95 -4.06 -1.63
CA ALA A 148 1.81 -2.64 -1.28
C ALA A 148 0.37 -2.29 -0.86
N THR A 149 -0.62 -2.72 -1.63
CA THR A 149 -2.04 -2.49 -1.33
C THR A 149 -2.48 -3.22 -0.05
N HIS A 150 -1.95 -4.43 0.20
CA HIS A 150 -2.22 -5.20 1.41
C HIS A 150 -1.72 -4.47 2.66
N GLU A 151 -0.47 -4.02 2.67
CA GLU A 151 0.11 -3.31 3.81
C GLU A 151 -0.57 -1.94 4.05
N LEU A 152 -0.94 -1.23 2.99
CA LEU A 152 -1.75 -0.01 3.10
C LEU A 152 -3.12 -0.30 3.70
N GLY A 153 -3.75 -1.42 3.36
CA GLY A 153 -5.00 -1.87 3.97
C GLY A 153 -4.89 -2.02 5.49
N HIS A 154 -3.77 -2.55 5.99
CA HIS A 154 -3.50 -2.61 7.43
C HIS A 154 -3.37 -1.22 8.06
N LEU A 155 -2.71 -0.27 7.40
CA LEU A 155 -2.62 1.11 7.90
C LEU A 155 -3.98 1.81 8.00
N TRP A 156 -4.93 1.41 7.17
CA TRP A 156 -6.32 1.87 7.23
C TRP A 156 -7.22 1.01 8.12
N GLY A 157 -6.61 0.20 9.03
CA GLY A 157 -7.32 -0.55 10.06
C GLY A 157 -7.94 -1.87 9.60
N LEU A 158 -7.67 -2.35 8.39
CA LEU A 158 -8.17 -3.65 7.95
C LEU A 158 -7.30 -4.77 8.53
N GLY A 159 -7.94 -5.79 9.11
CA GLY A 159 -7.30 -7.06 9.44
C GLY A 159 -7.26 -7.99 8.23
N HIS A 160 -6.65 -9.17 8.40
CA HIS A 160 -6.66 -10.22 7.38
C HIS A 160 -8.09 -10.68 7.06
N CYS A 161 -8.35 -10.94 5.79
CA CYS A 161 -9.62 -11.42 5.27
C CYS A 161 -9.58 -12.92 5.03
N PRO A 162 -10.62 -13.68 5.40
CA PRO A 162 -10.67 -15.11 5.10
C PRO A 162 -10.94 -15.43 3.62
N ASP A 163 -11.39 -14.45 2.83
CA ASP A 163 -11.64 -14.62 1.39
C ASP A 163 -10.32 -14.69 0.62
N PRO A 164 -9.96 -15.82 -0.01
CA PRO A 164 -8.70 -15.97 -0.73
C PRO A 164 -8.59 -15.09 -1.99
N ALA A 165 -9.70 -14.54 -2.49
CA ALA A 165 -9.70 -13.59 -3.59
C ALA A 165 -9.49 -12.13 -3.15
N CYS A 166 -9.59 -11.85 -1.85
CA CYS A 166 -9.40 -10.51 -1.32
C CYS A 166 -7.92 -10.15 -1.21
N ILE A 167 -7.57 -8.90 -1.52
CA ILE A 167 -6.20 -8.40 -1.34
C ILE A 167 -5.72 -8.54 0.11
N MET A 168 -6.63 -8.48 1.11
CA MET A 168 -6.34 -8.64 2.53
C MET A 168 -6.20 -10.11 2.97
N PHE A 169 -6.24 -11.08 2.06
CA PHE A 169 -5.94 -12.47 2.40
C PHE A 169 -4.49 -12.61 2.85
N PHE A 170 -4.26 -13.36 3.94
CA PHE A 170 -2.91 -13.57 4.46
C PHE A 170 -2.09 -14.48 3.55
N SER A 171 -0.93 -14.03 3.11
CA SER A 171 -0.03 -14.78 2.25
C SER A 171 1.10 -15.40 3.06
N ASN A 172 1.04 -16.72 3.30
CA ASN A 172 2.14 -17.49 3.87
C ASN A 172 3.20 -17.85 2.82
N THR A 173 2.77 -17.91 1.56
CA THR A 173 3.58 -18.32 0.43
C THR A 173 3.37 -17.37 -0.76
N LEU A 174 4.30 -17.40 -1.69
CA LEU A 174 4.15 -16.65 -2.94
C LEU A 174 2.92 -17.09 -3.75
N THR A 175 2.51 -18.36 -3.63
CA THR A 175 1.29 -18.89 -4.26
C THR A 175 0.04 -18.20 -3.71
N ASP A 176 0.02 -17.85 -2.42
CA ASP A 176 -1.10 -17.12 -1.82
C ASP A 176 -1.19 -15.70 -2.38
N THR A 177 -0.03 -15.02 -2.53
CA THR A 177 0.06 -13.72 -3.21
C THR A 177 -0.41 -13.80 -4.66
N ASP A 178 -0.06 -14.85 -5.38
CA ASP A 178 -0.51 -15.06 -6.77
C ASP A 178 -2.03 -15.28 -6.87
N ARG A 179 -2.63 -15.96 -5.88
CA ARG A 179 -4.06 -16.29 -5.86
C ARG A 179 -4.96 -15.11 -5.51
N LYS A 180 -4.54 -14.26 -4.58
CA LYS A 180 -5.36 -13.13 -4.16
C LYS A 180 -5.57 -12.14 -5.31
N GLY A 181 -6.77 -11.55 -5.36
CA GLY A 181 -7.09 -10.53 -6.35
C GLY A 181 -6.34 -9.21 -6.08
N PRO A 182 -6.41 -8.25 -7.02
CA PRO A 182 -5.71 -6.97 -6.89
C PRO A 182 -6.41 -5.98 -5.95
N GLY A 183 -7.64 -6.25 -5.52
CA GLY A 183 -8.46 -5.29 -4.77
C GLY A 183 -9.12 -5.88 -3.53
N PHE A 184 -9.79 -5.00 -2.78
CA PHE A 184 -10.58 -5.35 -1.61
C PHE A 184 -11.88 -6.04 -2.03
N CYS A 185 -12.26 -7.12 -1.34
CA CYS A 185 -13.62 -7.68 -1.49
C CYS A 185 -14.68 -6.68 -0.98
N ALA A 186 -15.96 -6.94 -1.29
CA ALA A 186 -17.05 -6.05 -0.91
C ALA A 186 -17.05 -5.70 0.60
N ARG A 187 -16.83 -6.71 1.47
CA ARG A 187 -16.75 -6.52 2.92
C ARG A 187 -15.59 -5.60 3.33
N CYS A 188 -14.38 -5.86 2.84
CA CYS A 188 -13.22 -5.05 3.18
C CYS A 188 -13.33 -3.63 2.62
N GLY A 189 -13.87 -3.48 1.41
CA GLY A 189 -14.15 -2.17 0.82
C GLY A 189 -15.20 -1.37 1.61
N GLU A 190 -16.22 -2.03 2.17
CA GLU A 190 -17.18 -1.38 3.05
C GLU A 190 -16.56 -0.93 4.37
N LEU A 191 -15.73 -1.80 5.00
CA LEU A 191 -15.00 -1.44 6.22
C LEU A 191 -14.09 -0.25 6.00
N LEU A 192 -13.35 -0.24 4.88
CA LEU A 192 -12.48 0.86 4.51
C LEU A 192 -13.25 2.19 4.37
N ARG A 193 -14.42 2.17 3.73
CA ARG A 193 -15.27 3.37 3.59
C ARG A 193 -15.80 3.90 4.94
N LYS A 194 -16.02 3.04 5.93
CA LYS A 194 -16.50 3.45 7.26
C LYS A 194 -15.41 4.06 8.13
N GLN A 195 -14.15 3.84 7.80
CA GLN A 195 -13.00 4.37 8.54
C GLN A 195 -12.47 5.69 7.96
N ARG A 196 -13.01 6.11 6.84
CA ARG A 196 -12.76 7.38 6.14
C ARG A 196 -13.90 8.36 6.38
#